data_b5e9e255c983bf0fc548451fe9da0630
#
_entry.id   b5e9e255c983bf0fc548451fe9da0630
#
_cell.length_a   1.000
_cell.length_b   1.000
_cell.length_c   1.000
_cell.angle_alpha   90.00
_cell.angle_beta   90.00
_cell.angle_gamma   90.00
#
_symmetry.space_group_name_H-M   'P 1'
#
loop_
_entity.id
_entity.type
_entity.pdbx_description
1 polymer ?
#
loop_
_entity_poly.entity_id
_entity_poly.type
_entity_poly.pdbx_seq_one_letter_code
_entity_poly.pdbx_strand_id
1 'polypeptide(L)'
;MAERNARWTAPGGLARVSLGGTQVPERVVLDGQGLKGAPDLHVEFEIRDGAPDVTTFGLAAKASGRGISTADLRAFHSLDTLAYNAFMRFATRPDETGASTWPIEDERSWWAARADIEDAATDRARASRAELEDVARVYRENLHDRPTEAVQNVLGYSSRTASRRVQQARAAGLLPPTTRGKRRA
;
A
#
# COMPACT_ATOMS: atom_id res chain seq x y z
N MET A 1 -19.08 10.59 -1.43
CA MET A 1 -20.35 10.53 -2.20
C MET A 1 -20.32 9.60 -3.43
N ALA A 2 -19.28 8.76 -3.58
CA ALA A 2 -19.13 7.79 -4.68
C ALA A 2 -19.76 6.40 -4.39
N GLU A 3 -20.30 6.17 -3.20
CA GLU A 3 -20.63 4.81 -2.74
C GLU A 3 -21.92 4.20 -3.31
N ARG A 4 -22.83 4.97 -3.89
CA ARG A 4 -24.14 4.43 -4.30
C ARG A 4 -24.13 3.58 -5.59
N ASN A 5 -23.08 3.65 -6.39
CA ASN A 5 -22.93 2.85 -7.61
C ASN A 5 -21.58 2.12 -7.67
N ALA A 6 -20.96 1.89 -6.54
CA ALA A 6 -19.71 1.14 -6.43
C ALA A 6 -20.02 -0.30 -6.06
N ARG A 7 -19.51 -1.25 -6.85
CA ARG A 7 -19.57 -2.67 -6.59
C ARG A 7 -18.21 -3.16 -6.09
N TRP A 8 -18.19 -3.68 -4.90
CA TRP A 8 -17.02 -4.33 -4.33
C TRP A 8 -17.15 -5.84 -4.50
N THR A 9 -16.10 -6.48 -4.96
CA THR A 9 -16.04 -7.93 -5.10
C THR A 9 -14.71 -8.46 -4.59
N ALA A 10 -14.73 -9.65 -4.03
CA ALA A 10 -13.53 -10.42 -3.68
C ALA A 10 -13.46 -11.64 -4.60
N PRO A 11 -12.89 -11.50 -5.82
CA PRO A 11 -12.74 -12.63 -6.73
C PRO A 11 -11.71 -13.62 -6.18
N GLY A 12 -11.90 -14.90 -6.46
CA GLY A 12 -10.98 -15.95 -5.99
C GLY A 12 -11.53 -16.82 -4.86
N GLY A 13 -12.77 -16.60 -4.45
CA GLY A 13 -13.47 -17.51 -3.53
C GLY A 13 -12.89 -17.48 -2.12
N LEU A 14 -12.34 -18.60 -1.65
CA LEU A 14 -11.94 -18.80 -0.25
C LEU A 14 -10.46 -18.46 0.05
N ALA A 15 -9.69 -18.00 -0.93
CA ALA A 15 -8.29 -17.63 -0.69
C ALA A 15 -8.21 -16.41 0.26
N ARG A 16 -7.68 -16.64 1.45
CA ARG A 16 -7.55 -15.62 2.48
C ARG A 16 -6.12 -15.53 2.99
N VAL A 17 -5.71 -14.33 3.30
CA VAL A 17 -4.42 -14.02 3.90
C VAL A 17 -4.64 -13.58 5.34
N SER A 18 -3.81 -14.07 6.25
CA SER A 18 -3.85 -13.64 7.64
C SER A 18 -2.95 -12.42 7.83
N LEU A 19 -3.52 -11.35 8.35
CA LEU A 19 -2.82 -10.14 8.79
C LEU A 19 -3.05 -10.02 10.29
N GLY A 20 -2.03 -10.34 11.10
CA GLY A 20 -2.22 -10.47 12.54
C GLY A 20 -3.30 -11.50 12.89
N GLY A 21 -4.31 -11.09 13.66
CA GLY A 21 -5.48 -11.90 14.01
C GLY A 21 -6.64 -11.80 13.01
N THR A 22 -6.49 -11.05 11.93
CA THR A 22 -7.55 -10.77 10.95
C THR A 22 -7.30 -11.51 9.64
N GLN A 23 -8.33 -12.10 9.07
CA GLN A 23 -8.28 -12.73 7.75
C GLN A 23 -8.95 -11.84 6.72
N VAL A 24 -8.26 -11.60 5.61
CA VAL A 24 -8.75 -10.81 4.48
C VAL A 24 -8.65 -11.63 3.18
N PRO A 25 -9.47 -11.33 2.15
CA PRO A 25 -9.27 -11.95 0.85
C PRO A 25 -7.91 -11.54 0.26
N GLU A 26 -7.32 -12.41 -0.55
CA GLU A 26 -6.04 -12.11 -1.23
C GLU A 26 -6.19 -10.93 -2.20
N ARG A 27 -7.37 -10.78 -2.82
CA ARG A 27 -7.66 -9.75 -3.81
C ARG A 27 -9.05 -9.15 -3.60
N VAL A 28 -9.17 -7.84 -3.81
CA VAL A 28 -10.44 -7.11 -3.84
C VAL A 28 -10.50 -6.26 -5.10
N VAL A 29 -11.66 -6.17 -5.71
CA VAL A 29 -11.92 -5.33 -6.89
C VAL A 29 -13.03 -4.35 -6.57
N LEU A 30 -12.83 -3.10 -6.96
CA LEU A 30 -13.82 -2.04 -6.93
C LEU A 30 -14.17 -1.63 -8.37
N ASP A 31 -15.41 -1.82 -8.75
CA ASP A 31 -16.00 -1.28 -9.96
C ASP A 31 -17.01 -0.19 -9.61
N GLY A 32 -16.73 1.02 -10.03
CA GLY A 32 -17.56 2.19 -9.80
C GLY A 32 -18.12 2.74 -11.10
N GLN A 33 -19.44 2.92 -11.19
CA GLN A 33 -20.05 3.62 -12.32
C GLN A 33 -20.11 5.11 -12.05
N GLY A 34 -19.50 5.89 -12.95
CA GLY A 34 -19.57 7.35 -12.88
C GLY A 34 -21.00 7.87 -13.07
N LEU A 35 -21.42 8.80 -12.21
CA LEU A 35 -22.71 9.47 -12.31
C LEU A 35 -22.64 10.68 -13.23
N LYS A 36 -23.76 11.03 -13.85
CA LYS A 36 -23.91 12.24 -14.69
C LYS A 36 -22.80 12.39 -15.75
N GLY A 37 -22.42 11.29 -16.41
CA GLY A 37 -21.38 11.29 -17.45
C GLY A 37 -19.94 11.36 -16.91
N ALA A 38 -19.72 11.25 -15.62
CA ALA A 38 -18.39 11.08 -15.05
C ALA A 38 -17.78 9.73 -15.49
N PRO A 39 -16.43 9.62 -15.51
CA PRO A 39 -15.74 8.38 -15.85
C PRO A 39 -16.11 7.24 -14.91
N ASP A 40 -16.11 6.02 -15.45
CA ASP A 40 -16.16 4.81 -14.63
C ASP A 40 -14.81 4.56 -13.98
N LEU A 41 -14.81 3.94 -12.80
CA LEU A 41 -13.64 3.61 -12.00
C LEU A 41 -13.47 2.11 -11.93
N HIS A 42 -12.24 1.64 -12.11
CA HIS A 42 -11.83 0.28 -11.82
C HIS A 42 -10.57 0.29 -10.97
N VAL A 43 -10.59 -0.39 -9.82
CA VAL A 43 -9.42 -0.50 -8.95
C VAL A 43 -9.28 -1.94 -8.47
N GLU A 44 -8.09 -2.47 -8.56
CA GLU A 44 -7.75 -3.77 -7.99
C GLU A 44 -6.75 -3.59 -6.85
N PHE A 45 -7.01 -4.34 -5.80
CA PHE A 45 -6.21 -4.38 -4.59
C PHE A 45 -5.78 -5.82 -4.34
N GLU A 46 -4.54 -6.02 -3.94
CA GLU A 46 -3.99 -7.33 -3.56
C GLU A 46 -3.18 -7.22 -2.27
N ILE A 47 -3.09 -8.32 -1.54
CA ILE A 47 -2.12 -8.44 -0.47
C ILE A 47 -0.77 -8.82 -1.09
N ARG A 48 0.19 -7.91 -1.03
CA ARG A 48 1.55 -8.11 -1.53
C ARG A 48 2.55 -7.88 -0.40
N ASP A 49 3.47 -8.81 -0.23
CA ASP A 49 4.46 -8.75 0.87
C ASP A 49 3.81 -8.54 2.24
N GLY A 50 2.66 -9.19 2.47
CA GLY A 50 1.93 -9.14 3.72
C GLY A 50 1.15 -7.85 3.98
N ALA A 51 0.98 -6.95 2.98
CA ALA A 51 0.24 -5.71 3.16
C ALA A 51 -0.68 -5.37 1.97
N PRO A 52 -1.76 -4.60 2.22
CA PRO A 52 -2.61 -4.07 1.15
C PRO A 52 -1.84 -3.23 0.14
N ASP A 53 -2.07 -3.47 -1.14
CA ASP A 53 -1.48 -2.72 -2.25
C ASP A 53 -2.51 -2.46 -3.35
N VAL A 54 -2.34 -1.36 -4.08
CA VAL A 54 -3.13 -1.08 -5.28
C VAL A 54 -2.36 -1.60 -6.49
N THR A 55 -2.90 -2.60 -7.17
CA THR A 55 -2.23 -3.24 -8.30
C THR A 55 -2.71 -2.72 -9.65
N THR A 56 -3.96 -2.27 -9.70
CA THR A 56 -4.55 -1.66 -10.90
C THR A 56 -5.38 -0.45 -10.49
N PHE A 57 -5.23 0.64 -11.21
CA PHE A 57 -6.09 1.81 -11.11
C PHE A 57 -6.44 2.30 -12.51
N GLY A 58 -7.73 2.42 -12.81
CA GLY A 58 -8.21 2.86 -14.11
C GLY A 58 -9.43 3.77 -14.01
N LEU A 59 -9.45 4.79 -14.88
CA LEU A 59 -10.62 5.60 -15.16
C LEU A 59 -10.98 5.42 -16.64
N ALA A 60 -12.23 5.13 -16.92
CA ALA A 60 -12.74 5.00 -18.29
C ALA A 60 -13.79 6.06 -18.58
N ALA A 61 -13.52 6.92 -19.58
CA ALA A 61 -14.51 7.89 -20.05
C ALA A 61 -15.66 7.15 -20.74
N LYS A 62 -16.90 7.55 -20.46
CA LYS A 62 -18.08 7.03 -21.15
C LYS A 62 -18.19 7.61 -22.57
N ALA A 63 -18.66 6.82 -23.51
CA ALA A 63 -18.84 7.26 -24.91
C ALA A 63 -19.75 8.50 -25.02
N SER A 64 -20.77 8.61 -24.17
CA SER A 64 -21.70 9.74 -24.10
C SER A 64 -21.42 10.70 -22.93
N GLY A 65 -20.31 10.55 -22.25
CA GLY A 65 -19.93 11.33 -21.07
C GLY A 65 -18.89 12.40 -21.37
N ARG A 66 -18.50 13.13 -20.33
CA ARG A 66 -17.33 13.99 -20.38
C ARG A 66 -16.03 13.15 -20.32
N GLY A 67 -14.96 13.67 -20.87
CA GLY A 67 -13.63 13.07 -20.72
C GLY A 67 -13.12 13.05 -19.26
N ILE A 68 -12.01 12.37 -19.04
CA ILE A 68 -11.31 12.33 -17.75
C ILE A 68 -10.64 13.68 -17.51
N SER A 69 -10.86 14.27 -16.35
CA SER A 69 -10.29 15.55 -15.94
C SER A 69 -9.25 15.38 -14.82
N THR A 70 -8.41 16.38 -14.63
CA THR A 70 -7.49 16.44 -13.49
C THR A 70 -8.21 16.39 -12.14
N ALA A 71 -9.44 16.89 -12.07
CA ALA A 71 -10.26 16.81 -10.86
C ALA A 71 -10.63 15.35 -10.52
N ASP A 72 -10.91 14.52 -11.54
CA ASP A 72 -11.20 13.10 -11.33
C ASP A 72 -9.98 12.38 -10.76
N LEU A 73 -8.79 12.66 -11.27
CA LEU A 73 -7.54 12.07 -10.75
C LEU A 73 -7.23 12.54 -9.33
N ARG A 74 -7.47 13.81 -9.02
CA ARG A 74 -7.26 14.37 -7.67
C ARG A 74 -8.23 13.85 -6.62
N ALA A 75 -9.41 13.38 -7.02
CA ALA A 75 -10.37 12.77 -6.10
C ALA A 75 -9.83 11.50 -5.42
N PHE A 76 -8.80 10.89 -6.00
CA PHE A 76 -8.15 9.67 -5.48
C PHE A 76 -6.79 9.96 -4.82
N HIS A 77 -6.69 11.04 -4.06
CA HIS A 77 -5.45 11.47 -3.40
C HIS A 77 -4.93 10.52 -2.30
N SER A 78 -5.73 9.52 -1.89
CA SER A 78 -5.32 8.53 -0.89
C SER A 78 -5.75 7.13 -1.32
N LEU A 79 -4.98 6.54 -2.26
CA LEU A 79 -5.16 5.15 -2.66
C LEU A 79 -4.90 4.16 -1.51
N ASP A 80 -3.99 4.49 -0.60
CA ASP A 80 -3.71 3.68 0.58
C ASP A 80 -4.94 3.56 1.49
N THR A 81 -5.65 4.66 1.74
CA THR A 81 -6.90 4.64 2.52
C THR A 81 -8.00 3.84 1.80
N LEU A 82 -8.03 3.93 0.46
CA LEU A 82 -9.00 3.16 -0.34
C LEU A 82 -8.70 1.67 -0.27
N ALA A 83 -7.43 1.27 -0.41
CA ALA A 83 -6.98 -0.11 -0.27
C ALA A 83 -7.35 -0.68 1.11
N TYR A 84 -7.03 0.06 2.15
CA TYR A 84 -7.39 -0.27 3.51
C TYR A 84 -8.90 -0.54 3.66
N ASN A 85 -9.75 0.40 3.25
CA ASN A 85 -11.20 0.26 3.34
C ASN A 85 -11.74 -0.90 2.49
N ALA A 86 -11.08 -1.22 1.38
CA ALA A 86 -11.40 -2.35 0.53
C ALA A 86 -11.30 -3.67 1.30
N PHE A 87 -10.19 -3.89 1.99
CA PHE A 87 -9.98 -5.13 2.74
C PHE A 87 -10.83 -5.20 4.01
N MET A 88 -11.06 -4.08 4.69
CA MET A 88 -11.94 -4.02 5.87
C MET A 88 -13.37 -4.49 5.58
N ARG A 89 -13.89 -4.26 4.36
CA ARG A 89 -15.24 -4.72 3.96
C ARG A 89 -15.41 -6.23 3.98
N PHE A 90 -14.34 -6.97 3.77
CA PHE A 90 -14.31 -8.43 3.67
C PHE A 90 -13.52 -9.08 4.81
N ALA A 91 -13.08 -8.29 5.77
CA ALA A 91 -12.32 -8.77 6.91
C ALA A 91 -13.18 -9.70 7.77
N THR A 92 -12.55 -10.78 8.23
CA THR A 92 -13.15 -11.73 9.18
C THR A 92 -12.14 -12.04 10.27
N ARG A 93 -12.62 -12.48 11.42
CA ARG A 93 -11.76 -12.99 12.49
C ARG A 93 -12.14 -14.44 12.80
N PRO A 94 -11.16 -15.32 13.08
CA PRO A 94 -11.43 -16.63 13.59
C PRO A 94 -12.09 -16.53 14.98
N ASP A 95 -12.97 -17.48 15.27
CA ASP A 95 -13.49 -17.65 16.61
C ASP A 95 -12.39 -18.14 17.59
N GLU A 96 -12.72 -18.27 18.88
CA GLU A 96 -11.79 -18.72 19.91
C GLU A 96 -11.20 -20.11 19.63
N THR A 97 -11.86 -20.93 18.84
CA THR A 97 -11.41 -22.28 18.46
C THR A 97 -10.59 -22.30 17.17
N GLY A 98 -10.63 -21.21 16.39
CA GLY A 98 -10.00 -21.14 15.06
C GLY A 98 -10.73 -21.96 13.98
N ALA A 99 -11.84 -22.60 14.32
CA ALA A 99 -12.56 -23.51 13.43
C ALA A 99 -13.51 -22.77 12.46
N SER A 100 -13.94 -21.57 12.83
CA SER A 100 -14.88 -20.75 12.04
C SER A 100 -14.39 -19.30 11.95
N THR A 101 -14.68 -18.65 10.83
CA THR A 101 -14.40 -17.22 10.63
C THR A 101 -15.71 -16.47 10.50
N TRP A 102 -15.86 -15.39 11.25
CA TRP A 102 -17.06 -14.56 11.27
C TRP A 102 -16.80 -13.19 10.70
N PRO A 103 -17.77 -12.60 9.99
CA PRO A 103 -17.73 -11.18 9.65
C PRO A 103 -17.55 -10.33 10.92
N ILE A 104 -16.88 -9.22 10.77
CA ILE A 104 -16.65 -8.29 11.87
C ILE A 104 -17.91 -7.44 12.05
N GLU A 105 -18.69 -7.70 13.08
CA GLU A 105 -19.95 -7.02 13.35
C GLU A 105 -19.88 -6.06 14.54
N ASP A 106 -18.96 -6.31 15.49
CA ASP A 106 -18.81 -5.46 16.67
C ASP A 106 -17.66 -4.45 16.55
N GLU A 107 -17.82 -3.34 17.24
CA GLU A 107 -16.87 -2.21 17.18
C GLU A 107 -15.45 -2.59 17.66
N ARG A 108 -15.34 -3.43 18.69
CA ARG A 108 -14.04 -3.84 19.24
C ARG A 108 -13.26 -4.69 18.23
N SER A 109 -13.91 -5.67 17.61
CA SER A 109 -13.34 -6.52 16.56
C SER A 109 -13.00 -5.70 15.33
N TRP A 110 -13.80 -4.66 15.00
CA TRP A 110 -13.52 -3.74 13.91
C TRP A 110 -12.24 -2.95 14.14
N TRP A 111 -12.08 -2.36 15.35
CA TRP A 111 -10.87 -1.63 15.68
C TRP A 111 -9.63 -2.52 15.71
N ALA A 112 -9.77 -3.76 16.19
CA ALA A 112 -8.67 -4.72 16.20
C ALA A 112 -8.27 -5.15 14.78
N ALA A 113 -9.23 -5.43 13.89
CA ALA A 113 -8.94 -5.74 12.49
C ALA A 113 -8.31 -4.55 11.77
N ARG A 114 -8.74 -3.36 12.11
CA ARG A 114 -8.16 -2.12 11.61
C ARG A 114 -6.68 -2.01 11.98
N ALA A 115 -6.36 -2.24 13.24
CA ALA A 115 -4.98 -2.21 13.71
C ALA A 115 -4.13 -3.27 13.00
N ASP A 116 -4.61 -4.51 12.88
CA ASP A 116 -3.90 -5.59 12.19
C ASP A 116 -3.51 -5.22 10.74
N ILE A 117 -4.43 -4.61 9.99
CA ILE A 117 -4.18 -4.21 8.59
C ILE A 117 -3.25 -2.98 8.51
N GLU A 118 -3.40 -2.00 9.43
CA GLU A 118 -2.52 -0.82 9.50
C GLU A 118 -1.10 -1.21 9.92
N ASP A 119 -0.94 -2.13 10.85
CA ASP A 119 0.36 -2.64 11.28
C ASP A 119 1.05 -3.40 10.15
N ALA A 120 0.34 -4.25 9.41
CA ALA A 120 0.88 -4.94 8.25
C ALA A 120 1.40 -3.95 7.18
N ALA A 121 0.63 -2.89 6.89
CA ALA A 121 1.06 -1.83 5.97
C ALA A 121 2.28 -1.07 6.50
N THR A 122 2.34 -0.84 7.81
CA THR A 122 3.47 -0.16 8.47
C THR A 122 4.72 -1.04 8.44
N ASP A 123 4.59 -2.34 8.70
CA ASP A 123 5.71 -3.30 8.67
C ASP A 123 6.27 -3.45 7.26
N ARG A 124 5.42 -3.50 6.24
CA ARG A 124 5.86 -3.41 4.85
C ARG A 124 6.61 -2.10 4.54
N ALA A 125 6.16 -0.97 5.10
CA ALA A 125 6.85 0.31 4.94
C ALA A 125 8.19 0.35 5.68
N ARG A 126 8.38 -0.50 6.71
CA ARG A 126 9.66 -0.71 7.37
C ARG A 126 10.47 -1.71 6.54
N ALA A 127 11.66 -1.28 6.09
CA ALA A 127 12.58 -2.24 5.49
C ALA A 127 12.98 -3.28 6.55
N SER A 128 13.07 -4.53 6.16
CA SER A 128 13.69 -5.55 7.01
C SER A 128 15.13 -5.13 7.34
N ARG A 129 15.68 -5.62 8.46
CA ARG A 129 17.07 -5.33 8.81
C ARG A 129 18.05 -5.77 7.71
N ALA A 130 17.81 -6.92 7.10
CA ALA A 130 18.62 -7.44 6.00
C ALA A 130 18.58 -6.50 4.79
N GLU A 131 17.40 -6.01 4.42
CA GLU A 131 17.25 -5.04 3.32
C GLU A 131 17.99 -3.73 3.63
N LEU A 132 17.93 -3.24 4.87
CA LEU A 132 18.68 -2.05 5.27
C LEU A 132 20.20 -2.27 5.29
N GLU A 133 20.66 -3.48 5.61
CA GLU A 133 22.07 -3.87 5.53
C GLU A 133 22.57 -3.89 4.08
N ASP A 134 21.77 -4.39 3.13
CA ASP A 134 22.05 -4.33 1.70
C ASP A 134 22.09 -2.89 1.20
N VAL A 135 21.11 -2.06 1.57
CA VAL A 135 21.11 -0.62 1.26
C VAL A 135 22.38 0.04 1.79
N ALA A 136 22.77 -0.26 3.02
CA ALA A 136 23.96 0.32 3.64
C ALA A 136 25.26 -0.18 2.98
N ARG A 137 25.30 -1.42 2.53
CA ARG A 137 26.43 -1.99 1.79
C ARG A 137 26.60 -1.27 0.46
N VAL A 138 25.55 -1.25 -0.38
CA VAL A 138 25.60 -0.57 -1.69
C VAL A 138 25.92 0.92 -1.54
N TYR A 139 25.36 1.59 -0.54
CA TYR A 139 25.64 3.00 -0.25
C TYR A 139 27.12 3.23 0.08
N ARG A 140 27.76 2.38 0.91
CA ARG A 140 29.16 2.51 1.30
C ARG A 140 30.11 2.22 0.14
N GLU A 141 29.80 1.20 -0.67
CA GLU A 141 30.58 0.85 -1.86
C GLU A 141 30.63 1.99 -2.87
N ASN A 142 29.64 2.86 -2.90
CA ASN A 142 29.51 3.98 -3.83
C ASN A 142 29.58 5.36 -3.16
N LEU A 143 30.25 5.46 -2.00
CA LEU A 143 30.24 6.67 -1.16
C LEU A 143 30.73 7.93 -1.90
N HIS A 144 31.61 7.78 -2.86
CA HIS A 144 32.25 8.88 -3.61
C HIS A 144 31.53 9.22 -4.92
N ASP A 145 30.56 8.38 -5.37
CA ASP A 145 29.85 8.57 -6.63
C ASP A 145 28.33 8.31 -6.46
N ARG A 146 27.60 9.37 -6.11
CA ARG A 146 26.13 9.39 -6.01
C ARG A 146 25.52 8.17 -5.30
N PRO A 147 25.86 7.92 -4.05
CA PRO A 147 25.54 6.67 -3.36
C PRO A 147 24.04 6.33 -3.31
N THR A 148 23.15 7.33 -3.27
CA THR A 148 21.70 7.10 -3.30
C THR A 148 21.22 6.64 -4.68
N GLU A 149 21.84 7.14 -5.75
CA GLU A 149 21.55 6.72 -7.13
C GLU A 149 22.05 5.29 -7.36
N ALA A 150 23.21 4.93 -6.81
CA ALA A 150 23.70 3.56 -6.82
C ALA A 150 22.72 2.60 -6.11
N VAL A 151 22.19 2.96 -4.96
CA VAL A 151 21.15 2.19 -4.25
C VAL A 151 19.90 2.03 -5.14
N GLN A 152 19.46 3.09 -5.82
CA GLN A 152 18.34 3.02 -6.75
C GLN A 152 18.59 2.00 -7.86
N ASN A 153 19.75 2.06 -8.51
CA ASN A 153 20.06 1.26 -9.70
C ASN A 153 20.34 -0.20 -9.34
N VAL A 154 21.11 -0.45 -8.29
CA VAL A 154 21.53 -1.82 -7.90
C VAL A 154 20.38 -2.60 -7.28
N LEU A 155 19.54 -1.95 -6.46
CA LEU A 155 18.43 -2.60 -5.78
C LEU A 155 17.07 -2.42 -6.50
N GLY A 156 17.05 -1.78 -7.67
CA GLY A 156 15.85 -1.63 -8.48
C GLY A 156 14.78 -0.70 -7.88
N TYR A 157 15.15 0.20 -6.98
CA TYR A 157 14.22 1.11 -6.33
C TYR A 157 13.88 2.32 -7.19
N SER A 158 12.70 2.94 -6.94
CA SER A 158 12.47 4.31 -7.36
C SER A 158 13.38 5.28 -6.59
N SER A 159 13.68 6.45 -7.15
CA SER A 159 14.49 7.48 -6.48
C SER A 159 13.95 7.85 -5.09
N ARG A 160 12.61 7.95 -4.96
CA ARG A 160 11.94 8.22 -3.67
C ARG A 160 12.13 7.07 -2.68
N THR A 161 12.01 5.82 -3.14
CA THR A 161 12.19 4.63 -2.30
C THR A 161 13.63 4.53 -1.85
N ALA A 162 14.61 4.67 -2.75
CA ALA A 162 16.03 4.65 -2.41
C ALA A 162 16.39 5.70 -1.35
N SER A 163 15.92 6.94 -1.53
CA SER A 163 16.12 8.02 -0.55
C SER A 163 15.53 7.66 0.83
N ARG A 164 14.31 7.11 0.86
CA ARG A 164 13.67 6.67 2.10
C ARG A 164 14.43 5.52 2.78
N ARG A 165 14.86 4.50 2.02
CA ARG A 165 15.63 3.36 2.54
C ARG A 165 16.98 3.79 3.11
N VAL A 166 17.67 4.71 2.44
CA VAL A 166 18.91 5.29 2.96
C VAL A 166 18.68 6.05 4.28
N GLN A 167 17.58 6.79 4.41
CA GLN A 167 17.21 7.43 5.68
C GLN A 167 16.90 6.40 6.78
N GLN A 168 16.18 5.34 6.47
CA GLN A 168 15.90 4.25 7.42
C GLN A 168 17.19 3.53 7.85
N ALA A 169 18.12 3.27 6.93
CA ALA A 169 19.41 2.68 7.26
C ALA A 169 20.25 3.59 8.19
N ARG A 170 20.16 4.91 8.03
CA ARG A 170 20.77 5.87 8.98
C ARG A 170 20.10 5.85 10.34
N ALA A 171 18.76 5.87 10.37
CA ALA A 171 18.01 5.78 11.61
C ALA A 171 18.27 4.47 12.38
N ALA A 172 18.53 3.38 11.66
CA ALA A 172 18.93 2.09 12.22
C ALA A 172 20.42 2.01 12.62
N GLY A 173 21.19 3.10 12.46
CA GLY A 173 22.62 3.15 12.80
C GLY A 173 23.53 2.40 11.81
N LEU A 174 23.01 1.95 10.69
CA LEU A 174 23.77 1.23 9.65
C LEU A 174 24.57 2.16 8.74
N LEU A 175 24.23 3.45 8.70
CA LEU A 175 24.94 4.49 7.97
C LEU A 175 25.20 5.70 8.88
N PRO A 176 26.29 6.46 8.66
CA PRO A 176 26.56 7.66 9.41
C PRO A 176 25.48 8.73 9.19
N PRO A 177 25.22 9.60 10.19
CA PRO A 177 24.31 10.70 10.04
C PRO A 177 24.77 11.64 8.91
N THR A 178 23.80 12.30 8.26
CA THR A 178 24.12 13.27 7.19
C THR A 178 24.82 14.47 7.79
N THR A 179 26.08 14.66 7.49
CA THR A 179 26.72 15.95 7.71
C THR A 179 26.17 16.92 6.66
N ARG A 180 25.48 17.97 7.11
CA ARG A 180 25.02 19.06 6.24
C ARG A 180 26.24 19.57 5.48
N GLY A 181 26.29 19.35 4.16
CA GLY A 181 27.43 19.74 3.34
C GLY A 181 27.69 21.25 3.51
N LYS A 182 28.83 21.61 4.08
CA LYS A 182 29.35 22.96 3.93
C LYS A 182 29.53 23.18 2.43
N ARG A 183 28.76 24.09 1.83
CA ARG A 183 29.10 24.63 0.51
C ARG A 183 30.55 25.06 0.61
N ARG A 184 31.44 24.43 -0.12
CA ARG A 184 32.77 25.00 -0.36
C ARG A 184 32.53 26.23 -1.22
N ALA A 185 32.88 27.38 -0.64
CA ALA A 185 32.97 28.64 -1.36
C ALA A 185 34.10 28.54 -2.37
#